data_a98e25bdebb493d1b8b60af72c3ccf0e
#
_entry.id   a98e25bdebb493d1b8b60af72c3ccf0e
#
_cell.length_a   1.000
_cell.length_b   1.000
_cell.length_c   1.000
_cell.angle_alpha   90.00
_cell.angle_beta   90.00
_cell.angle_gamma   90.00
#
_symmetry.space_group_name_H-M   'P 1'
#
loop_
_entity.id
_entity.type
_entity.pdbx_description
1 polymer ?
#
loop_
_entity_poly.entity_id
_entity_poly.type
_entity_poly.pdbx_seq_one_letter_code
_entity_poly.pdbx_strand_id
1 'polypeptide(L)'
;MQNILDFEKDYPEAKVVLLEENYRSTKTILQAANEVIRNNRNRRPKNLWTQNEDGEEIVYYRANDEQDEALFVARTIDQLSREGYSHKDFAVLYRTNAQSRTVEEALLKSNIPYTMVGGTKFYSRKEIRDVISYLNLIANPSDNISYERVVNEPKRGVGPGTVDKIRNFAASQEISLLDASANILLSPVKGKAAQAVYDFANMLLDLRERLDDYKVTELVEAVLEKTGYAASLAAQATLESQARIENIEEFLSVTKNFDESP
;
A
#
# COMPACT_ATOMS: atom_id res chain seq x y z
N MET A 1 -1.14 -20.61 -14.60
CA MET A 1 -1.95 -21.80 -14.98
C MET A 1 -1.52 -22.37 -16.32
N GLN A 2 -1.20 -21.56 -17.30
CA GLN A 2 -0.74 -22.02 -18.62
C GLN A 2 0.40 -23.04 -18.54
N ASN A 3 1.42 -22.78 -17.73
CA ASN A 3 2.59 -23.68 -17.55
C ASN A 3 2.21 -25.10 -17.10
N ILE A 4 1.13 -25.26 -16.31
CA ILE A 4 0.67 -26.58 -15.87
C ILE A 4 -0.01 -27.32 -17.02
N LEU A 5 -0.76 -26.63 -17.88
CA LEU A 5 -1.40 -27.21 -19.04
C LEU A 5 -0.38 -27.53 -20.16
N ASP A 6 0.65 -26.72 -20.27
CA ASP A 6 1.72 -26.94 -21.25
C ASP A 6 2.63 -28.11 -20.85
N PHE A 7 2.83 -28.34 -19.53
CA PHE A 7 3.59 -29.50 -19.05
C PHE A 7 3.08 -30.84 -19.60
N GLU A 8 1.76 -31.03 -19.68
CA GLU A 8 1.20 -32.26 -20.23
C GLU A 8 1.40 -32.42 -21.74
N LYS A 9 1.50 -31.31 -22.45
CA LYS A 9 1.83 -31.31 -23.88
C LYS A 9 3.30 -31.66 -24.12
N ASP A 10 4.16 -31.12 -23.23
CA ASP A 10 5.61 -31.35 -23.33
C ASP A 10 6.01 -32.75 -22.84
N TYR A 11 5.21 -33.36 -21.93
CA TYR A 11 5.44 -34.68 -21.36
C TYR A 11 4.18 -35.57 -21.47
N PRO A 12 3.83 -36.07 -22.66
CA PRO A 12 2.62 -36.88 -22.90
C PRO A 12 2.58 -38.21 -22.11
N GLU A 13 3.75 -38.70 -21.70
CA GLU A 13 3.93 -39.93 -20.89
C GLU A 13 3.64 -39.69 -19.39
N ALA A 14 3.46 -38.44 -18.96
CA ALA A 14 3.28 -38.12 -17.56
C ALA A 14 1.95 -38.65 -17.05
N LYS A 15 1.97 -39.42 -15.95
CA LYS A 15 0.77 -39.85 -15.25
C LYS A 15 0.19 -38.69 -14.45
N VAL A 16 -1.00 -38.29 -14.80
CA VAL A 16 -1.72 -37.23 -14.08
C VAL A 16 -2.65 -37.85 -13.05
N VAL A 17 -2.51 -37.38 -11.79
CA VAL A 17 -3.38 -37.78 -10.67
C VAL A 17 -4.09 -36.53 -10.16
N LEU A 18 -5.41 -36.58 -10.11
CA LEU A 18 -6.23 -35.50 -9.56
C LEU A 18 -6.44 -35.73 -8.06
N LEU A 19 -5.99 -34.79 -7.24
CA LEU A 19 -6.25 -34.79 -5.81
C LEU A 19 -7.57 -34.04 -5.57
N GLU A 20 -8.68 -34.76 -5.52
CA GLU A 20 -10.04 -34.18 -5.44
C GLU A 20 -10.61 -34.15 -4.03
N GLU A 21 -10.14 -35.03 -3.15
CA GLU A 21 -10.55 -35.03 -1.77
C GLU A 21 -9.92 -33.85 -1.01
N ASN A 22 -10.75 -33.06 -0.35
CA ASN A 22 -10.36 -31.93 0.48
C ASN A 22 -10.63 -32.26 1.95
N TYR A 23 -9.64 -32.01 2.81
CA TYR A 23 -9.68 -32.33 4.23
C TYR A 23 -9.87 -31.10 5.12
N ARG A 24 -9.93 -29.90 4.53
CA ARG A 24 -9.98 -28.61 5.25
C ARG A 24 -11.39 -28.08 5.39
N SER A 25 -12.11 -28.01 4.29
CA SER A 25 -13.36 -27.25 4.16
C SER A 25 -14.59 -28.14 4.33
N THR A 26 -15.70 -27.52 4.69
CA THR A 26 -17.02 -28.14 4.71
C THR A 26 -17.58 -28.31 3.30
N LYS A 27 -18.63 -29.11 3.14
CA LYS A 27 -19.27 -29.36 1.85
C LYS A 27 -19.84 -28.08 1.23
N THR A 28 -20.48 -27.22 2.03
CA THR A 28 -21.05 -25.93 1.60
C THR A 28 -19.98 -25.05 0.94
N ILE A 29 -18.80 -24.93 1.58
CA ILE A 29 -17.68 -24.14 1.04
C ILE A 29 -17.19 -24.75 -0.28
N LEU A 30 -17.02 -26.06 -0.36
CA LEU A 30 -16.54 -26.73 -1.58
C LEU A 30 -17.53 -26.65 -2.73
N GLN A 31 -18.82 -26.75 -2.44
CA GLN A 31 -19.86 -26.57 -3.44
C GLN A 31 -19.79 -25.16 -4.05
N ALA A 32 -19.73 -24.13 -3.23
CA ALA A 32 -19.57 -22.75 -3.70
C ALA A 32 -18.28 -22.56 -4.52
N ALA A 33 -17.16 -23.11 -4.03
CA ALA A 33 -15.88 -23.04 -4.74
C ALA A 33 -15.92 -23.73 -6.10
N ASN A 34 -16.55 -24.92 -6.20
CA ASN A 34 -16.74 -25.65 -7.45
C ASN A 34 -17.61 -24.86 -8.44
N GLU A 35 -18.68 -24.18 -7.96
CA GLU A 35 -19.53 -23.35 -8.82
C GLU A 35 -18.77 -22.12 -9.34
N VAL A 36 -18.02 -21.42 -8.49
CA VAL A 36 -17.23 -20.25 -8.89
C VAL A 36 -16.19 -20.62 -9.94
N ILE A 37 -15.42 -21.70 -9.70
CA ILE A 37 -14.35 -22.09 -10.60
C ILE A 37 -14.86 -22.66 -11.92
N ARG A 38 -16.12 -23.09 -12.01
CA ARG A 38 -16.75 -23.59 -13.24
C ARG A 38 -16.74 -22.52 -14.35
N ASN A 39 -16.78 -21.24 -14.00
CA ASN A 39 -16.70 -20.12 -14.95
C ASN A 39 -15.33 -19.97 -15.62
N ASN A 40 -14.29 -20.60 -15.08
CA ASN A 40 -12.95 -20.55 -15.64
C ASN A 40 -12.79 -21.60 -16.75
N ARG A 41 -12.73 -21.16 -18.01
CA ARG A 41 -12.65 -22.04 -19.19
C ARG A 41 -11.27 -22.68 -19.39
N ASN A 42 -10.20 -22.00 -18.97
CA ASN A 42 -8.81 -22.45 -19.15
C ASN A 42 -8.32 -23.21 -17.91
N ARG A 43 -8.97 -24.33 -17.59
CA ARG A 43 -8.58 -25.17 -16.45
C ARG A 43 -8.75 -26.64 -16.80
N ARG A 44 -8.03 -27.50 -16.04
CA ARG A 44 -8.35 -28.93 -16.01
C ARG A 44 -9.61 -29.13 -15.18
N PRO A 45 -10.61 -29.87 -15.68
CA PRO A 45 -11.80 -30.21 -14.89
C PRO A 45 -11.37 -30.95 -13.60
N LYS A 46 -11.79 -30.45 -12.47
CA LYS A 46 -11.57 -31.04 -11.17
C LYS A 46 -12.76 -30.66 -10.28
N ASN A 47 -13.28 -31.61 -9.54
CA ASN A 47 -14.39 -31.39 -8.62
C ASN A 47 -13.96 -31.74 -7.19
N LEU A 48 -13.84 -30.74 -6.34
CA LEU A 48 -13.45 -30.97 -4.94
C LEU A 48 -14.63 -31.54 -4.14
N TRP A 49 -14.36 -32.57 -3.35
CA TRP A 49 -15.29 -33.17 -2.43
C TRP A 49 -14.64 -33.41 -1.05
N THR A 50 -15.44 -33.64 -0.01
CA THR A 50 -14.96 -33.90 1.35
C THR A 50 -15.88 -34.85 2.10
N GLN A 51 -15.33 -35.51 3.09
CA GLN A 51 -16.09 -36.30 4.09
C GLN A 51 -16.55 -35.42 5.26
N ASN A 52 -16.09 -34.18 5.38
CA ASN A 52 -16.53 -33.27 6.42
C ASN A 52 -18.03 -32.99 6.34
N GLU A 53 -18.59 -32.45 7.41
CA GLU A 53 -19.99 -32.03 7.49
C GLU A 53 -20.33 -30.90 6.52
N ASP A 54 -21.61 -30.55 6.39
CA ASP A 54 -22.06 -29.47 5.51
C ASP A 54 -21.56 -28.12 6.00
N GLY A 55 -21.52 -27.89 7.31
CA GLY A 55 -21.08 -26.63 7.91
C GLY A 55 -22.13 -25.53 7.80
N GLU A 56 -21.73 -24.32 8.20
CA GLU A 56 -22.58 -23.15 8.17
C GLU A 56 -22.87 -22.66 6.74
N GLU A 57 -23.97 -21.96 6.56
CA GLU A 57 -24.33 -21.32 5.30
C GLU A 57 -23.41 -20.13 5.01
N ILE A 58 -23.17 -19.88 3.71
CA ILE A 58 -22.40 -18.74 3.26
C ILE A 58 -23.28 -17.50 3.29
N VAL A 59 -22.86 -16.49 4.03
CA VAL A 59 -23.54 -15.19 4.08
C VAL A 59 -23.01 -14.29 2.97
N TYR A 60 -23.91 -13.71 2.20
CA TYR A 60 -23.62 -12.67 1.22
C TYR A 60 -24.10 -11.32 1.74
N TYR A 61 -23.21 -10.36 1.83
CA TYR A 61 -23.53 -8.99 2.19
C TYR A 61 -23.18 -8.04 1.02
N ARG A 62 -24.13 -7.22 0.60
CA ARG A 62 -23.91 -6.19 -0.41
C ARG A 62 -23.81 -4.83 0.29
N ALA A 63 -22.59 -4.37 0.45
CA ALA A 63 -22.31 -3.05 1.01
C ALA A 63 -22.68 -1.92 0.02
N ASN A 64 -22.91 -0.73 0.57
CA ASN A 64 -23.13 0.50 -0.22
C ASN A 64 -21.80 1.08 -0.70
N ASP A 65 -20.75 0.96 0.12
CA ASP A 65 -19.39 1.43 -0.14
C ASP A 65 -18.37 0.57 0.63
N GLU A 66 -17.10 0.88 0.48
CA GLU A 66 -16.01 0.16 1.12
C GLU A 66 -15.97 0.35 2.65
N GLN A 67 -16.55 1.43 3.17
CA GLN A 67 -16.62 1.69 4.62
C GLN A 67 -17.71 0.83 5.25
N ASP A 68 -18.87 0.73 4.60
CA ASP A 68 -19.97 -0.16 5.01
C ASP A 68 -19.52 -1.63 4.98
N GLU A 69 -18.76 -2.04 3.94
CA GLU A 69 -18.15 -3.38 3.85
C GLU A 69 -17.23 -3.66 5.05
N ALA A 70 -16.29 -2.76 5.31
CA ALA A 70 -15.32 -2.91 6.40
C ALA A 70 -15.99 -2.92 7.78
N LEU A 71 -17.02 -2.10 7.95
CA LEU A 71 -17.80 -2.03 9.19
C LEU A 71 -18.64 -3.33 9.41
N PHE A 72 -19.20 -3.90 8.34
CA PHE A 72 -19.86 -5.19 8.39
C PHE A 72 -18.90 -6.28 8.87
N VAL A 73 -17.68 -6.33 8.30
CA VAL A 73 -16.64 -7.28 8.70
C VAL A 73 -16.30 -7.13 10.20
N ALA A 74 -16.04 -5.89 10.65
CA ALA A 74 -15.68 -5.63 12.05
C ALA A 74 -16.82 -6.01 13.02
N ARG A 75 -18.07 -5.67 12.68
CA ARG A 75 -19.25 -6.03 13.49
C ARG A 75 -19.47 -7.54 13.54
N THR A 76 -19.29 -8.24 12.44
CA THR A 76 -19.43 -9.70 12.38
C THR A 76 -18.38 -10.39 13.25
N ILE A 77 -17.12 -9.92 13.22
CA ILE A 77 -16.06 -10.44 14.09
C ILE A 77 -16.39 -10.17 15.56
N ASP A 78 -16.83 -8.97 15.93
CA ASP A 78 -17.21 -8.63 17.30
C ASP A 78 -18.38 -9.51 17.80
N GLN A 79 -19.41 -9.70 16.97
CA GLN A 79 -20.54 -10.56 17.30
C GLN A 79 -20.09 -12.00 17.55
N LEU A 80 -19.39 -12.61 16.61
CA LEU A 80 -18.93 -13.99 16.71
C LEU A 80 -17.93 -14.18 17.87
N SER A 81 -17.14 -13.16 18.18
CA SER A 81 -16.25 -13.20 19.35
C SER A 81 -17.01 -13.27 20.66
N ARG A 82 -18.19 -12.61 20.77
CA ARG A 82 -19.09 -12.73 21.92
C ARG A 82 -19.76 -14.11 22.01
N GLU A 83 -19.90 -14.78 20.88
CA GLU A 83 -20.40 -16.15 20.79
C GLU A 83 -19.34 -17.22 21.13
N GLY A 84 -18.07 -16.79 21.36
CA GLY A 84 -16.99 -17.65 21.85
C GLY A 84 -15.87 -17.92 20.85
N TYR A 85 -15.93 -17.36 19.64
CA TYR A 85 -14.81 -17.45 18.68
C TYR A 85 -13.63 -16.57 19.12
N SER A 86 -12.42 -17.06 18.92
CA SER A 86 -11.20 -16.30 19.17
C SER A 86 -10.82 -15.46 17.93
N HIS A 87 -10.21 -14.29 18.11
CA HIS A 87 -9.75 -13.44 16.99
C HIS A 87 -8.84 -14.20 16.00
N LYS A 88 -8.09 -15.20 16.44
CA LYS A 88 -7.25 -16.07 15.59
C LYS A 88 -8.04 -16.99 14.65
N ASP A 89 -9.34 -17.14 14.88
CA ASP A 89 -10.20 -18.02 14.09
C ASP A 89 -10.77 -17.31 12.85
N PHE A 90 -10.52 -15.99 12.71
CA PHE A 90 -10.97 -15.19 11.60
C PHE A 90 -9.84 -14.91 10.61
N ALA A 91 -10.19 -14.88 9.33
CA ALA A 91 -9.31 -14.38 8.26
C ALA A 91 -10.10 -13.50 7.29
N VAL A 92 -9.60 -12.33 7.01
CA VAL A 92 -10.15 -11.43 5.98
C VAL A 92 -9.26 -11.50 4.74
N LEU A 93 -9.87 -11.86 3.61
CA LEU A 93 -9.18 -12.03 2.34
C LEU A 93 -9.65 -10.94 1.36
N TYR A 94 -8.72 -10.34 0.65
CA TYR A 94 -8.99 -9.30 -0.34
C TYR A 94 -8.15 -9.52 -1.61
N ARG A 95 -8.56 -8.93 -2.71
CA ARG A 95 -7.91 -9.14 -4.02
C ARG A 95 -6.65 -8.30 -4.19
N THR A 96 -6.68 -7.03 -3.79
CA THR A 96 -5.56 -6.10 -3.92
C THR A 96 -5.17 -5.55 -2.56
N ASN A 97 -3.90 -5.21 -2.42
CA ASN A 97 -3.38 -4.67 -1.15
C ASN A 97 -4.04 -3.34 -0.75
N ALA A 98 -4.44 -2.52 -1.70
CA ALA A 98 -5.12 -1.26 -1.43
C ALA A 98 -6.39 -1.44 -0.58
N GLN A 99 -7.18 -2.48 -0.88
CA GLN A 99 -8.42 -2.78 -0.14
C GLN A 99 -8.23 -3.04 1.36
N SER A 100 -7.00 -3.34 1.82
CA SER A 100 -6.77 -3.59 3.25
C SER A 100 -7.00 -2.36 4.12
N ARG A 101 -6.82 -1.16 3.59
CA ARG A 101 -6.86 0.09 4.39
C ARG A 101 -8.17 0.26 5.17
N THR A 102 -9.30 0.26 4.47
CA THR A 102 -10.62 0.46 5.10
C THR A 102 -10.91 -0.62 6.15
N VAL A 103 -10.54 -1.85 5.88
CA VAL A 103 -10.66 -2.97 6.83
C VAL A 103 -9.76 -2.75 8.05
N GLU A 104 -8.49 -2.38 7.84
CA GLU A 104 -7.55 -2.08 8.93
C GLU A 104 -8.07 -0.96 9.83
N GLU A 105 -8.59 0.13 9.24
CA GLU A 105 -9.16 1.26 9.98
C GLU A 105 -10.41 0.85 10.77
N ALA A 106 -11.31 0.04 10.19
CA ALA A 106 -12.50 -0.44 10.88
C ALA A 106 -12.14 -1.35 12.07
N LEU A 107 -11.16 -2.25 11.90
CA LEU A 107 -10.67 -3.11 12.98
C LEU A 107 -10.01 -2.29 14.11
N LEU A 108 -9.21 -1.27 13.76
CA LEU A 108 -8.59 -0.36 14.74
C LEU A 108 -9.64 0.43 15.52
N LYS A 109 -10.62 1.04 14.83
CA LYS A 109 -11.72 1.79 15.46
C LYS A 109 -12.57 0.91 16.39
N SER A 110 -12.67 -0.39 16.07
CA SER A 110 -13.41 -1.38 16.87
C SER A 110 -12.55 -2.07 17.93
N ASN A 111 -11.27 -1.65 18.11
CA ASN A 111 -10.29 -2.27 19.01
C ASN A 111 -10.11 -3.79 18.76
N ILE A 112 -10.25 -4.25 17.54
CA ILE A 112 -10.04 -5.65 17.16
C ILE A 112 -8.56 -5.81 16.75
N PRO A 113 -7.78 -6.65 17.46
CA PRO A 113 -6.40 -6.90 17.11
C PRO A 113 -6.29 -7.69 15.81
N TYR A 114 -5.37 -7.32 14.94
CA TYR A 114 -5.13 -8.00 13.68
C TYR A 114 -3.66 -8.08 13.31
N THR A 115 -3.34 -9.03 12.45
CA THR A 115 -2.00 -9.21 11.87
C THR A 115 -2.11 -9.31 10.35
N MET A 116 -1.26 -8.56 9.64
CA MET A 116 -1.14 -8.66 8.19
C MET A 116 -0.26 -9.85 7.81
N VAL A 117 -0.77 -10.74 6.97
CA VAL A 117 -0.02 -11.89 6.47
C VAL A 117 0.41 -11.64 5.03
N GLY A 118 1.72 -11.72 4.77
CA GLY A 118 2.28 -11.51 3.43
C GLY A 118 2.35 -10.06 2.96
N GLY A 119 2.15 -9.09 3.86
CA GLY A 119 2.20 -7.67 3.56
C GLY A 119 2.53 -6.80 4.78
N THR A 120 2.58 -5.49 4.55
CA THR A 120 2.75 -4.47 5.60
C THR A 120 1.47 -3.67 5.75
N LYS A 121 1.22 -3.17 6.98
CA LYS A 121 0.11 -2.25 7.27
C LYS A 121 0.14 -1.07 6.30
N PHE A 122 -1.03 -0.60 5.88
CA PHE A 122 -1.17 0.42 4.84
C PHE A 122 -0.26 1.63 5.05
N TYR A 123 -0.33 2.27 6.21
CA TYR A 123 0.50 3.45 6.54
C TYR A 123 1.99 3.14 6.77
N SER A 124 2.38 1.86 6.81
CA SER A 124 3.79 1.43 6.90
C SER A 124 4.41 1.11 5.54
N ARG A 125 3.61 1.11 4.45
CA ARG A 125 4.11 0.88 3.09
C ARG A 125 5.07 1.97 2.67
N LYS A 126 6.09 1.59 1.90
CA LYS A 126 7.18 2.51 1.52
C LYS A 126 6.64 3.76 0.85
N GLU A 127 5.83 3.62 -0.20
CA GLU A 127 5.27 4.71 -1.00
C GLU A 127 4.38 5.65 -0.16
N ILE A 128 3.60 5.11 0.77
CA ILE A 128 2.75 5.92 1.65
C ILE A 128 3.60 6.71 2.64
N ARG A 129 4.61 6.06 3.24
CA ARG A 129 5.55 6.75 4.13
C ARG A 129 6.36 7.81 3.41
N ASP A 130 6.71 7.58 2.14
CA ASP A 130 7.45 8.57 1.33
C ASP A 130 6.57 9.81 1.09
N VAL A 131 5.31 9.63 0.68
CA VAL A 131 4.36 10.74 0.49
C VAL A 131 4.11 11.48 1.80
N ILE A 132 3.85 10.78 2.90
CA ILE A 132 3.66 11.40 4.23
C ILE A 132 4.92 12.17 4.64
N SER A 133 6.12 11.65 4.36
CA SER A 133 7.36 12.35 4.69
C SER A 133 7.53 13.66 3.89
N TYR A 134 7.08 13.70 2.64
CA TYR A 134 7.01 14.96 1.89
C TYR A 134 6.06 15.96 2.56
N LEU A 135 4.87 15.54 2.94
CA LEU A 135 3.90 16.40 3.61
C LEU A 135 4.43 16.90 4.96
N ASN A 136 5.04 16.01 5.74
CA ASN A 136 5.65 16.37 7.02
C ASN A 136 6.74 17.44 6.84
N LEU A 137 7.59 17.29 5.82
CA LEU A 137 8.67 18.22 5.54
C LEU A 137 8.16 19.58 5.07
N ILE A 138 7.05 19.62 4.31
CA ILE A 138 6.37 20.86 3.93
C ILE A 138 5.76 21.53 5.16
N ALA A 139 5.10 20.76 6.03
CA ALA A 139 4.51 21.29 7.27
C ALA A 139 5.58 21.73 8.26
N ASN A 140 6.65 20.98 8.40
CA ASN A 140 7.76 21.23 9.33
C ASN A 140 9.13 21.10 8.62
N PRO A 141 9.75 22.19 8.16
CA PRO A 141 11.07 22.19 7.52
C PRO A 141 12.21 21.64 8.39
N SER A 142 12.00 21.56 9.70
CA SER A 142 12.99 21.02 10.65
C SER A 142 12.90 19.50 10.83
N ASP A 143 11.98 18.82 10.13
CA ASP A 143 11.90 17.35 10.15
C ASP A 143 13.01 16.71 9.31
N ASN A 144 14.18 16.61 9.91
CA ASN A 144 15.36 16.03 9.27
C ASN A 144 15.19 14.53 8.94
N ILE A 145 14.33 13.81 9.67
CA ILE A 145 14.04 12.38 9.41
C ILE A 145 13.28 12.24 8.09
N SER A 146 12.23 13.03 7.92
CA SER A 146 11.48 13.09 6.66
C SER A 146 12.35 13.57 5.50
N TYR A 147 13.23 14.56 5.73
CA TYR A 147 14.18 15.01 4.73
C TYR A 147 15.08 13.88 4.22
N GLU A 148 15.77 13.18 5.11
CA GLU A 148 16.69 12.09 4.73
C GLU A 148 15.98 10.96 4.00
N ARG A 149 14.69 10.75 4.31
CA ARG A 149 13.88 9.74 3.64
C ARG A 149 13.60 10.09 2.19
N VAL A 150 13.30 11.36 1.88
CA VAL A 150 12.74 11.73 0.55
C VAL A 150 13.70 12.51 -0.35
N VAL A 151 14.82 13.02 0.16
CA VAL A 151 15.76 13.82 -0.63
C VAL A 151 16.25 13.11 -1.90
N ASN A 152 16.35 11.81 -1.91
CA ASN A 152 16.72 11.00 -3.08
C ASN A 152 15.65 9.98 -3.49
N GLU A 153 14.40 10.24 -3.17
CA GLU A 153 13.26 9.39 -3.53
C GLU A 153 12.14 10.25 -4.15
N PRO A 154 11.90 10.22 -5.47
CA PRO A 154 12.61 9.45 -6.51
C PRO A 154 14.09 9.82 -6.63
N LYS A 155 14.86 8.94 -7.29
CA LYS A 155 16.31 9.15 -7.44
C LYS A 155 16.64 10.48 -8.11
N ARG A 156 17.45 11.31 -7.43
CA ARG A 156 17.93 12.62 -7.90
C ARG A 156 19.45 12.70 -7.99
N GLY A 157 20.16 11.57 -7.81
CA GLY A 157 21.62 11.56 -7.75
C GLY A 157 22.21 12.08 -6.44
N VAL A 158 21.40 12.12 -5.38
CA VAL A 158 21.81 12.52 -4.03
C VAL A 158 22.14 11.25 -3.23
N GLY A 159 23.41 10.88 -3.24
CA GLY A 159 23.88 9.71 -2.49
C GLY A 159 24.18 10.00 -1.01
N PRO A 160 24.47 8.94 -0.21
CA PRO A 160 24.73 9.08 1.23
C PRO A 160 25.84 10.11 1.56
N GLY A 161 26.93 10.09 0.80
CA GLY A 161 28.04 11.04 1.01
C GLY A 161 27.66 12.50 0.72
N THR A 162 26.64 12.76 -0.12
CA THR A 162 26.08 14.11 -0.30
C THR A 162 25.22 14.49 0.91
N VAL A 163 24.40 13.59 1.38
CA VAL A 163 23.57 13.79 2.60
C VAL A 163 24.46 14.10 3.80
N ASP A 164 25.59 13.37 3.98
CA ASP A 164 26.53 13.63 5.06
C ASP A 164 27.15 15.03 4.99
N LYS A 165 27.48 15.51 3.79
CA LYS A 165 27.99 16.87 3.59
C LYS A 165 26.92 17.92 3.93
N ILE A 166 25.67 17.69 3.55
CA ILE A 166 24.54 18.57 3.90
C ILE A 166 24.35 18.60 5.40
N ARG A 167 24.38 17.44 6.06
CA ARG A 167 24.24 17.32 7.52
C ARG A 167 25.33 18.09 8.26
N ASN A 168 26.59 17.94 7.84
CA ASN A 168 27.70 18.67 8.44
C ASN A 168 27.59 20.19 8.22
N PHE A 169 27.14 20.60 7.03
CA PHE A 169 26.91 22.01 6.74
C PHE A 169 25.74 22.56 7.58
N ALA A 170 24.62 21.87 7.65
CA ALA A 170 23.48 22.24 8.48
C ALA A 170 23.87 22.38 9.97
N ALA A 171 24.63 21.42 10.51
CA ALA A 171 25.13 21.47 11.88
C ALA A 171 26.06 22.67 12.13
N SER A 172 26.93 22.99 11.18
CA SER A 172 27.85 24.15 11.29
C SER A 172 27.14 25.51 11.25
N GLN A 173 25.94 25.55 10.69
CA GLN A 173 25.13 26.77 10.56
C GLN A 173 23.95 26.79 11.56
N GLU A 174 23.77 25.73 12.33
CA GLU A 174 22.64 25.54 13.28
C GLU A 174 21.26 25.67 12.60
N ILE A 175 21.13 25.13 11.38
CA ILE A 175 19.90 25.16 10.56
C ILE A 175 19.41 23.75 10.23
N SER A 176 18.18 23.65 9.72
CA SER A 176 17.62 22.37 9.24
C SER A 176 18.32 21.85 8.00
N LEU A 177 18.14 20.54 7.68
CA LEU A 177 18.66 19.98 6.43
C LEU A 177 17.99 20.59 5.19
N LEU A 178 16.72 20.97 5.29
CA LEU A 178 16.00 21.63 4.21
C LEU A 178 16.56 23.05 3.97
N ASP A 179 16.78 23.84 5.04
CA ASP A 179 17.37 25.18 4.91
C ASP A 179 18.82 25.11 4.43
N ALA A 180 19.60 24.13 4.89
CA ALA A 180 20.94 23.87 4.38
C ALA A 180 20.94 23.56 2.88
N SER A 181 19.90 22.83 2.43
CA SER A 181 19.71 22.47 1.01
C SER A 181 19.34 23.68 0.16
N ALA A 182 18.49 24.58 0.65
CA ALA A 182 18.17 25.86 0.00
C ALA A 182 19.41 26.78 -0.10
N ASN A 183 20.32 26.67 0.86
CA ASN A 183 21.58 27.41 0.90
C ASN A 183 22.80 26.60 0.41
N ILE A 184 22.56 25.52 -0.36
CA ILE A 184 23.58 24.52 -0.73
C ILE A 184 24.79 25.09 -1.45
N LEU A 185 24.63 26.21 -2.16
CA LEU A 185 25.71 26.88 -2.89
C LEU A 185 26.83 27.38 -1.95
N LEU A 186 26.53 27.60 -0.67
CA LEU A 186 27.48 28.00 0.38
C LEU A 186 28.18 26.77 1.01
N SER A 187 27.78 25.55 0.65
CA SER A 187 28.27 24.29 1.19
C SER A 187 29.42 23.69 0.36
N PRO A 188 30.08 22.63 0.86
CA PRO A 188 31.05 21.86 0.09
C PRO A 188 30.46 21.00 -1.04
N VAL A 189 29.12 20.88 -1.13
CA VAL A 189 28.45 20.11 -2.20
C VAL A 189 28.50 20.93 -3.48
N LYS A 190 28.92 20.29 -4.58
CA LYS A 190 29.10 20.96 -5.88
C LYS A 190 28.51 20.14 -7.03
N GLY A 191 28.39 20.77 -8.19
CA GLY A 191 27.96 20.14 -9.45
C GLY A 191 26.49 19.72 -9.45
N LYS A 192 26.17 18.64 -10.18
CA LYS A 192 24.78 18.20 -10.39
C LYS A 192 24.04 17.84 -9.10
N ALA A 193 24.77 17.31 -8.10
CA ALA A 193 24.16 16.98 -6.82
C ALA A 193 23.73 18.26 -6.06
N ALA A 194 24.52 19.33 -6.11
CA ALA A 194 24.15 20.61 -5.50
C ALA A 194 22.90 21.19 -6.16
N GLN A 195 22.83 21.16 -7.49
CA GLN A 195 21.65 21.64 -8.22
C GLN A 195 20.40 20.83 -7.87
N ALA A 196 20.49 19.49 -7.88
CA ALA A 196 19.37 18.62 -7.54
C ALA A 196 18.84 18.86 -6.11
N VAL A 197 19.73 19.08 -5.15
CA VAL A 197 19.39 19.40 -3.76
C VAL A 197 18.76 20.78 -3.65
N TYR A 198 19.28 21.75 -4.36
CA TYR A 198 18.74 23.11 -4.42
C TYR A 198 17.32 23.12 -4.98
N ASP A 199 17.12 22.47 -6.14
CA ASP A 199 15.82 22.40 -6.81
C ASP A 199 14.79 21.67 -5.92
N PHE A 200 15.22 20.59 -5.27
CA PHE A 200 14.39 19.86 -4.31
C PHE A 200 13.94 20.75 -3.14
N ALA A 201 14.86 21.48 -2.53
CA ALA A 201 14.54 22.34 -1.39
C ALA A 201 13.59 23.48 -1.80
N ASN A 202 13.87 24.18 -2.89
CA ASN A 202 13.04 25.29 -3.34
C ASN A 202 11.64 24.84 -3.77
N MET A 203 11.52 23.67 -4.40
CA MET A 203 10.21 23.07 -4.72
C MET A 203 9.35 22.87 -3.45
N LEU A 204 9.94 22.38 -2.36
CA LEU A 204 9.19 22.17 -1.11
C LEU A 204 8.87 23.49 -0.40
N LEU A 205 9.79 24.45 -0.42
CA LEU A 205 9.55 25.77 0.16
C LEU A 205 8.47 26.53 -0.61
N ASP A 206 8.44 26.44 -1.95
CA ASP A 206 7.36 27.00 -2.79
C ASP A 206 5.98 26.40 -2.44
N LEU A 207 5.91 25.07 -2.26
CA LEU A 207 4.67 24.41 -1.81
C LEU A 207 4.27 24.87 -0.40
N ARG A 208 5.24 25.07 0.49
CA ARG A 208 5.00 25.56 1.85
C ARG A 208 4.47 27.00 1.86
N GLU A 209 5.06 27.89 1.07
CA GLU A 209 4.60 29.29 0.98
C GLU A 209 3.15 29.41 0.51
N ARG A 210 2.70 28.43 -0.26
CA ARG A 210 1.37 28.37 -0.83
C ARG A 210 0.47 27.35 -0.14
N LEU A 211 0.80 26.95 1.08
CA LEU A 211 0.09 25.88 1.79
C LEU A 211 -1.40 26.18 1.98
N ASP A 212 -1.75 27.45 2.24
CA ASP A 212 -3.13 27.90 2.42
C ASP A 212 -3.95 27.92 1.11
N ASP A 213 -3.28 27.83 -0.05
CA ASP A 213 -3.94 27.76 -1.36
C ASP A 213 -4.44 26.35 -1.70
N TYR A 214 -4.01 25.33 -0.97
CA TYR A 214 -4.27 23.93 -1.26
C TYR A 214 -5.22 23.29 -0.25
N LYS A 215 -6.16 22.49 -0.74
CA LYS A 215 -6.75 21.42 0.07
C LYS A 215 -5.73 20.30 0.25
N VAL A 216 -5.96 19.40 1.22
CA VAL A 216 -5.01 18.31 1.49
C VAL A 216 -4.79 17.42 0.27
N THR A 217 -5.86 17.06 -0.45
CA THR A 217 -5.77 16.27 -1.68
C THR A 217 -4.94 16.99 -2.75
N GLU A 218 -5.21 18.27 -2.99
CA GLU A 218 -4.50 19.07 -3.99
C GLU A 218 -3.02 19.20 -3.66
N LEU A 219 -2.68 19.32 -2.38
CA LEU A 219 -1.27 19.33 -1.94
C LEU A 219 -0.58 17.98 -2.22
N VAL A 220 -1.25 16.85 -1.94
CA VAL A 220 -0.69 15.53 -2.25
C VAL A 220 -0.50 15.36 -3.75
N GLU A 221 -1.47 15.73 -4.57
CA GLU A 221 -1.36 15.69 -6.03
C GLU A 221 -0.20 16.56 -6.54
N ALA A 222 -0.07 17.79 -6.01
CA ALA A 222 1.04 18.69 -6.36
C ALA A 222 2.41 18.10 -5.96
N VAL A 223 2.51 17.45 -4.81
CA VAL A 223 3.73 16.75 -4.38
C VAL A 223 4.05 15.61 -5.34
N LEU A 224 3.09 14.76 -5.69
CA LEU A 224 3.29 13.63 -6.60
C LEU A 224 3.74 14.09 -7.99
N GLU A 225 3.14 15.17 -8.51
CA GLU A 225 3.46 15.76 -9.80
C GLU A 225 4.85 16.41 -9.80
N LYS A 226 5.07 17.40 -8.90
CA LYS A 226 6.32 18.19 -8.85
C LYS A 226 7.54 17.32 -8.54
N THR A 227 7.40 16.29 -7.72
CA THR A 227 8.50 15.35 -7.40
C THR A 227 8.73 14.32 -8.50
N GLY A 228 7.75 14.08 -9.36
CA GLY A 228 7.74 12.99 -10.34
C GLY A 228 7.61 11.60 -9.70
N TYR A 229 7.12 11.50 -8.45
CA TYR A 229 7.08 10.25 -7.70
C TYR A 229 6.21 9.20 -8.41
N ALA A 230 4.97 9.55 -8.75
CA ALA A 230 4.06 8.66 -9.47
C ALA A 230 4.61 8.28 -10.85
N ALA A 231 5.17 9.24 -11.60
CA ALA A 231 5.79 8.99 -12.89
C ALA A 231 6.98 8.02 -12.81
N SER A 232 7.79 8.12 -11.76
CA SER A 232 8.93 7.24 -11.53
C SER A 232 8.51 5.79 -11.22
N LEU A 233 7.36 5.58 -10.57
CA LEU A 233 6.78 4.26 -10.36
C LEU A 233 6.21 3.70 -11.68
N ALA A 234 5.46 4.50 -12.41
CA ALA A 234 4.88 4.09 -13.69
C ALA A 234 5.95 3.66 -14.71
N ALA A 235 7.10 4.35 -14.73
CA ALA A 235 8.22 4.04 -15.62
C ALA A 235 8.88 2.67 -15.33
N GLN A 236 8.68 2.09 -14.14
CA GLN A 236 9.21 0.76 -13.80
C GLN A 236 8.45 -0.38 -14.49
N ALA A 237 7.17 -0.17 -14.84
CA ALA A 237 6.31 -1.11 -15.55
C ALA A 237 6.28 -2.54 -14.95
N THR A 238 6.36 -2.67 -13.63
CA THR A 238 6.30 -3.94 -12.89
C THR A 238 4.98 -4.10 -12.16
N LEU A 239 4.59 -5.34 -11.83
CA LEU A 239 3.41 -5.60 -10.99
C LEU A 239 3.57 -4.94 -9.60
N GLU A 240 4.79 -4.89 -9.08
CA GLU A 240 5.07 -4.24 -7.80
C GLU A 240 4.86 -2.73 -7.88
N SER A 241 5.37 -2.07 -8.93
CA SER A 241 5.17 -0.63 -9.11
C SER A 241 3.71 -0.28 -9.36
N GLN A 242 2.95 -1.13 -10.05
CA GLN A 242 1.51 -0.97 -10.24
C GLN A 242 0.77 -1.03 -8.89
N ALA A 243 1.08 -2.02 -8.05
CA ALA A 243 0.49 -2.13 -6.71
C ALA A 243 0.82 -0.90 -5.82
N ARG A 244 2.02 -0.31 -5.98
CA ARG A 244 2.38 0.94 -5.27
C ARG A 244 1.58 2.14 -5.78
N ILE A 245 1.30 2.22 -7.07
CA ILE A 245 0.43 3.27 -7.64
C ILE A 245 -0.99 3.13 -7.08
N GLU A 246 -1.55 1.92 -7.06
CA GLU A 246 -2.87 1.66 -6.47
C GLU A 246 -2.92 2.07 -4.98
N ASN A 247 -1.85 1.86 -4.22
CA ASN A 247 -1.76 2.32 -2.84
C ASN A 247 -1.77 3.86 -2.72
N ILE A 248 -1.13 4.57 -3.65
CA ILE A 248 -1.13 6.04 -3.70
C ILE A 248 -2.53 6.55 -4.05
N GLU A 249 -3.21 5.93 -5.01
CA GLU A 249 -4.60 6.25 -5.38
C GLU A 249 -5.55 6.06 -4.19
N GLU A 250 -5.36 4.97 -3.43
CA GLU A 250 -6.09 4.73 -2.20
C GLU A 250 -5.80 5.80 -1.12
N PHE A 251 -4.55 6.26 -1.01
CA PHE A 251 -4.20 7.36 -0.11
C PHE A 251 -4.86 8.68 -0.52
N LEU A 252 -4.96 8.96 -1.82
CA LEU A 252 -5.71 10.12 -2.34
C LEU A 252 -7.21 10.04 -2.00
N SER A 253 -7.78 8.84 -1.95
CA SER A 253 -9.17 8.67 -1.48
C SER A 253 -9.33 9.05 -0.01
N VAL A 254 -8.33 8.76 0.85
CA VAL A 254 -8.31 9.22 2.25
C VAL A 254 -8.32 10.73 2.34
N THR A 255 -7.47 11.39 1.56
CA THR A 255 -7.36 12.86 1.61
C THR A 255 -8.63 13.54 1.10
N LYS A 256 -9.28 12.98 0.08
CA LYS A 256 -10.61 13.47 -0.40
C LYS A 256 -11.67 13.39 0.70
N ASN A 257 -11.76 12.25 1.37
CA ASN A 257 -12.68 12.07 2.49
C ASN A 257 -12.39 13.06 3.63
N PHE A 258 -11.12 13.39 3.86
CA PHE A 258 -10.73 14.42 4.84
C PHE A 258 -11.16 15.81 4.40
N ASP A 259 -10.95 16.18 3.14
CA ASP A 259 -11.32 17.50 2.57
C ASP A 259 -12.83 17.74 2.50
N GLU A 260 -13.64 16.66 2.45
CA GLU A 260 -15.09 16.68 2.43
C GLU A 260 -15.70 16.61 3.85
N SER A 261 -14.89 16.32 4.86
CA SER A 261 -15.35 16.25 6.26
C SER A 261 -15.56 17.66 6.80
N PRO A 262 -16.70 17.92 7.46
CA PRO A 262 -17.03 19.25 8.00
C PRO A 262 -16.12 19.65 9.17
#